data_0620348b7bfd268a67224e107b846078
#
_entry.id   0620348b7bfd268a67224e107b846078
#
_cell.length_a   1.000
_cell.length_b   1.000
_cell.length_c   1.000
_cell.angle_alpha   90.00
_cell.angle_beta   90.00
_cell.angle_gamma   90.00
#
_symmetry.space_group_name_H-M   'P 1'
#
loop_
_entity.id
_entity.type
_entity.pdbx_description
1 polymer ?
#
loop_
_entity_poly.entity_id
_entity_poly.type
_entity_poly.pdbx_seq_one_letter_code
_entity_poly.pdbx_strand_id
1 'polypeptide(L)'
;MSGFDELTHFTWDEYSYLFSRNRPSGPGTRVYMRATGNPGGVGHGWVKSRFITAAPPKKTIWETQQIRKPNGDILKIKRDRIFIPASVFDNKRLLENDPNYLGNMAMMGEADMKALLYGDWDCFSGQVFSEWRDDPDGYETGRWSHVIKPFDIPAHWRIVRGFDFGFSRPFSVGWYAVDEKGVIYRIAEYYGCTGTPNEGIRINPKQIAHGIREMEQTHPLLKGRTITGVADPSIFEKSRGESIADQMEGFPYFISWDKGDNTRLAGKMQVHYRLAFDDEGKAMFYCFNTCKHFIRTIPNLVYDETKVEDVDTAGEDHIYDEFRYVAMTMPITPRKIEPKLPPQDDPLDLFQGMRITDKYDFYR
;
A
#
# COMPACT_ATOMS: atom_id res chain seq x y z
N MET A 1 29.32 16.99 -2.97
CA MET A 1 28.47 15.91 -3.50
C MET A 1 28.30 14.89 -2.40
N SER A 2 27.07 14.47 -2.13
CA SER A 2 26.76 13.32 -1.26
C SER A 2 26.19 12.22 -2.13
N GLY A 3 26.54 10.95 -1.84
CA GLY A 3 26.06 9.77 -2.54
C GLY A 3 25.46 8.79 -1.57
N PHE A 4 24.38 8.12 -2.00
CA PHE A 4 23.81 6.95 -1.34
C PHE A 4 24.00 5.76 -2.26
N ASP A 5 24.45 4.67 -1.70
CA ASP A 5 24.42 3.37 -2.33
C ASP A 5 23.25 2.60 -1.71
N GLU A 6 22.47 1.93 -2.54
CA GLU A 6 21.21 1.24 -2.14
C GLU A 6 20.26 2.16 -1.35
N LEU A 7 19.76 3.22 -2.00
CA LEU A 7 18.89 4.24 -1.38
C LEU A 7 17.66 3.65 -0.68
N THR A 8 17.17 2.54 -1.16
CA THR A 8 16.01 1.84 -0.59
C THR A 8 16.29 1.19 0.78
N HIS A 9 17.55 1.12 1.20
CA HIS A 9 17.91 0.68 2.55
C HIS A 9 17.84 1.79 3.60
N PHE A 10 17.57 3.03 3.19
CA PHE A 10 17.46 4.19 4.08
C PHE A 10 16.02 4.63 4.25
N THR A 11 15.68 5.02 5.47
CA THR A 11 14.41 5.70 5.77
C THR A 11 14.37 7.09 5.15
N TRP A 12 13.17 7.66 5.00
CA TRP A 12 13.01 9.05 4.56
C TRP A 12 13.75 10.05 5.47
N ASP A 13 13.72 9.82 6.78
CA ASP A 13 14.34 10.70 7.77
C ASP A 13 15.85 10.72 7.61
N GLU A 14 16.50 9.58 7.43
CA GLU A 14 17.93 9.47 7.18
C GLU A 14 18.34 10.16 5.88
N TYR A 15 17.60 9.91 4.80
CA TYR A 15 17.85 10.55 3.51
C TYR A 15 17.66 12.07 3.59
N SER A 16 16.55 12.55 4.17
CA SER A 16 16.23 13.97 4.25
C SER A 16 17.17 14.74 5.18
N TYR A 17 17.64 14.12 6.27
CA TYR A 17 18.62 14.71 7.19
C TYR A 17 19.90 15.13 6.49
N LEU A 18 20.41 14.32 5.55
CA LEU A 18 21.66 14.61 4.86
C LEU A 18 21.58 15.80 3.90
N PHE A 19 20.38 16.25 3.49
CA PHE A 19 20.25 17.52 2.76
C PHE A 19 20.77 18.71 3.56
N SER A 20 20.59 18.71 4.88
CA SER A 20 21.05 19.78 5.75
C SER A 20 22.59 19.83 5.87
N ARG A 21 23.25 18.70 5.60
CA ARG A 21 24.71 18.55 5.70
C ARG A 21 25.42 18.77 4.37
N ASN A 22 24.74 18.63 3.26
CA ASN A 22 25.31 18.80 1.93
C ASN A 22 25.41 20.28 1.57
N ARG A 23 26.53 20.92 1.96
CA ARG A 23 26.80 22.35 1.82
C ARG A 23 27.96 22.61 0.86
N PRO A 24 27.96 23.74 0.13
CA PRO A 24 29.11 24.10 -0.69
C PRO A 24 30.35 24.38 0.20
N SER A 25 31.50 23.89 -0.24
CA SER A 25 32.78 24.12 0.45
C SER A 25 33.45 25.44 0.04
N GLY A 26 32.93 26.11 -0.99
CA GLY A 26 33.45 27.40 -1.49
C GLY A 26 32.68 27.90 -2.71
N PRO A 27 33.04 29.13 -3.18
CA PRO A 27 32.41 29.69 -4.38
C PRO A 27 32.59 28.78 -5.60
N GLY A 28 31.50 28.63 -6.41
CA GLY A 28 31.49 27.79 -7.61
C GLY A 28 31.31 26.30 -7.36
N THR A 29 31.22 25.84 -6.10
CA THR A 29 30.96 24.44 -5.79
C THR A 29 29.47 24.11 -6.00
N ARG A 30 29.21 23.20 -6.93
CA ARG A 30 27.85 22.69 -7.14
C ARG A 30 27.53 21.62 -6.12
N VAL A 31 26.41 21.81 -5.40
CA VAL A 31 25.90 20.85 -4.41
C VAL A 31 24.77 20.03 -5.04
N TYR A 32 24.91 18.72 -5.03
CA TYR A 32 23.88 17.78 -5.47
C TYR A 32 24.00 16.45 -4.71
N MET A 33 22.94 15.66 -4.80
CA MET A 33 22.90 14.30 -4.24
C MET A 33 22.72 13.31 -5.39
N ARG A 34 23.36 12.18 -5.29
CA ARG A 34 23.17 11.02 -6.16
C ARG A 34 22.84 9.80 -5.33
N ALA A 35 22.07 8.91 -5.90
CA ALA A 35 21.76 7.63 -5.26
C ALA A 35 21.68 6.55 -6.33
N THR A 36 22.10 5.35 -5.96
CA THR A 36 21.79 4.10 -6.62
C THR A 36 20.79 3.35 -5.75
N GLY A 37 20.09 2.35 -6.27
CA GLY A 37 19.20 1.49 -5.51
C GLY A 37 18.35 0.61 -6.40
N ASN A 38 17.95 -0.51 -5.82
CA ASN A 38 17.06 -1.48 -6.40
C ASN A 38 15.73 -1.48 -5.66
N PRO A 39 14.64 -2.06 -6.24
CA PRO A 39 13.40 -2.28 -5.49
C PRO A 39 13.63 -3.15 -4.24
N GLY A 40 12.87 -2.91 -3.19
CA GLY A 40 12.97 -3.60 -1.90
C GLY A 40 13.57 -2.74 -0.79
N GLY A 41 13.56 -3.26 0.44
CA GLY A 41 14.07 -2.57 1.63
C GLY A 41 13.10 -1.55 2.24
N VAL A 42 13.46 -1.05 3.43
CA VAL A 42 12.66 -0.15 4.27
C VAL A 42 12.26 1.16 3.57
N GLY A 43 13.09 1.63 2.66
CA GLY A 43 12.85 2.86 1.91
C GLY A 43 12.12 2.68 0.59
N HIS A 44 11.78 1.46 0.19
CA HIS A 44 11.16 1.17 -1.10
C HIS A 44 9.97 2.10 -1.42
N GLY A 45 9.03 2.21 -0.50
CA GLY A 45 7.79 2.99 -0.71
C GLY A 45 8.04 4.47 -0.98
N TRP A 46 8.88 5.13 -0.17
CA TRP A 46 9.15 6.55 -0.37
C TRP A 46 10.03 6.81 -1.60
N VAL A 47 10.98 5.92 -1.92
CA VAL A 47 11.79 6.02 -3.15
C VAL A 47 10.90 5.88 -4.38
N LYS A 48 10.03 4.85 -4.41
CA LYS A 48 9.08 4.61 -5.48
C LYS A 48 8.16 5.84 -5.68
N SER A 49 7.52 6.32 -4.64
CA SER A 49 6.62 7.48 -4.75
C SER A 49 7.33 8.77 -5.16
N ARG A 50 8.56 8.98 -4.70
CA ARG A 50 9.31 10.20 -4.97
C ARG A 50 9.93 10.23 -6.36
N PHE A 51 10.43 9.11 -6.85
CA PHE A 51 11.26 9.07 -8.06
C PHE A 51 10.63 8.30 -9.21
N ILE A 52 9.92 7.19 -8.93
CA ILE A 52 9.44 6.26 -9.96
C ILE A 52 8.06 6.66 -10.46
N THR A 53 7.08 6.77 -9.55
CA THR A 53 5.69 7.06 -9.91
C THR A 53 5.41 8.55 -10.10
N ALA A 54 6.30 9.44 -9.63
CA ALA A 54 6.12 10.89 -9.71
C ALA A 54 6.22 11.45 -11.14
N ALA A 55 6.96 10.81 -12.04
CA ALA A 55 7.05 11.17 -13.46
C ALA A 55 7.64 10.02 -14.28
N PRO A 56 7.43 10.00 -15.61
CA PRO A 56 8.11 9.07 -16.50
C PRO A 56 9.63 9.10 -16.34
N PRO A 57 10.34 7.99 -16.59
CA PRO A 57 11.79 7.92 -16.51
C PRO A 57 12.48 9.01 -17.33
N LYS A 58 13.63 9.50 -16.84
CA LYS A 58 14.45 10.56 -17.47
C LYS A 58 13.77 11.94 -17.55
N LYS A 59 12.58 12.12 -16.96
CA LYS A 59 11.92 13.42 -16.88
C LYS A 59 12.28 14.11 -15.56
N THR A 60 12.71 15.37 -15.65
CA THR A 60 13.02 16.18 -14.46
C THR A 60 11.72 16.56 -13.73
N ILE A 61 11.68 16.30 -12.44
CA ILE A 61 10.59 16.67 -11.53
C ILE A 61 11.02 17.92 -10.77
N TRP A 62 10.21 18.96 -10.83
CA TRP A 62 10.43 20.20 -10.10
C TRP A 62 9.52 20.28 -8.87
N GLU A 63 10.09 20.62 -7.74
CA GLU A 63 9.41 20.83 -6.48
C GLU A 63 9.72 22.25 -5.96
N THR A 64 8.70 22.94 -5.47
CA THR A 64 8.87 24.29 -4.88
C THR A 64 8.59 24.20 -3.39
N GLN A 65 9.59 24.42 -2.57
CA GLN A 65 9.46 24.56 -1.13
C GLN A 65 9.27 26.02 -0.74
N GLN A 66 8.39 26.27 0.23
CA GLN A 66 8.15 27.60 0.77
C GLN A 66 8.65 27.66 2.22
N ILE A 67 9.51 28.63 2.50
CA ILE A 67 10.07 28.86 3.82
C ILE A 67 9.63 30.27 4.26
N ARG A 68 8.95 30.37 5.40
CA ARG A 68 8.64 31.67 6.01
C ARG A 68 9.88 32.18 6.73
N LYS A 69 10.33 33.38 6.34
CA LYS A 69 11.43 34.09 7.02
C LYS A 69 10.95 34.71 8.33
N PRO A 70 11.87 35.05 9.27
CA PRO A 70 11.52 35.73 10.51
C PRO A 70 10.77 37.05 10.33
N ASN A 71 10.99 37.77 9.22
CA ASN A 71 10.31 39.02 8.87
C ASN A 71 8.92 38.81 8.23
N GLY A 72 8.45 37.56 8.13
CA GLY A 72 7.14 37.21 7.56
C GLY A 72 7.13 36.92 6.05
N ASP A 73 8.18 37.26 5.32
CA ASP A 73 8.30 37.00 3.89
C ASP A 73 8.35 35.49 3.57
N ILE A 74 7.85 35.10 2.40
CA ILE A 74 7.91 33.73 1.91
C ILE A 74 9.05 33.61 0.90
N LEU A 75 10.07 32.80 1.24
CA LEU A 75 11.12 32.39 0.32
C LEU A 75 10.67 31.11 -0.41
N LYS A 76 10.63 31.18 -1.73
CA LYS A 76 10.33 30.00 -2.60
C LYS A 76 11.64 29.45 -3.15
N ILE A 77 11.91 28.17 -2.86
CA ILE A 77 13.11 27.46 -3.31
C ILE A 77 12.66 26.34 -4.25
N LYS A 78 13.16 26.38 -5.49
CA LYS A 78 12.95 25.29 -6.46
C LYS A 78 14.07 24.27 -6.32
N ARG A 79 13.68 23.00 -6.31
CA ARG A 79 14.59 21.85 -6.38
C ARG A 79 14.17 20.93 -7.49
N ASP A 80 15.13 20.28 -8.09
CA ASP A 80 14.90 19.29 -9.13
C ASP A 80 15.38 17.90 -8.70
N ARG A 81 14.77 16.89 -9.27
CA ARG A 81 15.20 15.50 -9.18
C ARG A 81 14.86 14.76 -10.46
N ILE A 82 15.59 13.72 -10.73
CA ILE A 82 15.40 12.88 -11.92
C ILE A 82 15.67 11.43 -11.56
N PHE A 83 14.86 10.52 -12.10
CA PHE A 83 15.10 9.08 -12.09
C PHE A 83 15.66 8.64 -13.44
N ILE A 84 16.76 7.91 -13.40
CA ILE A 84 17.39 7.32 -14.58
C ILE A 84 17.40 5.81 -14.36
N PRO A 85 16.51 5.06 -15.05
CA PRO A 85 16.51 3.61 -14.96
C PRO A 85 17.78 3.03 -15.56
N ALA A 86 18.25 1.94 -14.97
CA ALA A 86 19.33 1.12 -15.48
C ALA A 86 18.94 -0.35 -15.29
N SER A 87 19.19 -1.16 -16.28
CA SER A 87 19.00 -2.61 -16.25
C SER A 87 20.35 -3.30 -16.25
N VAL A 88 20.44 -4.52 -15.72
CA VAL A 88 21.62 -5.35 -15.85
C VAL A 88 22.01 -5.54 -17.32
N PHE A 89 21.03 -5.57 -18.22
CA PHE A 89 21.24 -5.70 -19.67
C PHE A 89 21.92 -4.48 -20.32
N ASP A 90 21.90 -3.32 -19.63
CA ASP A 90 22.63 -2.12 -20.08
C ASP A 90 24.13 -2.23 -19.77
N ASN A 91 24.53 -3.11 -18.84
CA ASN A 91 25.91 -3.31 -18.44
C ASN A 91 26.60 -4.42 -19.24
N LYS A 92 26.84 -4.16 -20.51
CA LYS A 92 27.48 -5.12 -21.44
C LYS A 92 28.80 -5.66 -20.91
N ARG A 93 29.59 -4.79 -20.27
CA ARG A 93 30.90 -5.19 -19.70
C ARG A 93 30.80 -6.21 -18.57
N LEU A 94 29.78 -6.09 -17.72
CA LEU A 94 29.51 -7.09 -16.68
C LEU A 94 29.16 -8.44 -17.31
N LEU A 95 28.25 -8.44 -18.28
CA LEU A 95 27.78 -9.66 -18.96
C LEU A 95 28.87 -10.33 -19.80
N GLU A 96 29.80 -9.57 -20.36
CA GLU A 96 30.97 -10.09 -21.07
C GLU A 96 31.99 -10.70 -20.12
N ASN A 97 32.20 -10.09 -18.93
CA ASN A 97 33.18 -10.55 -17.95
C ASN A 97 32.68 -11.72 -17.10
N ASP A 98 31.37 -11.78 -16.82
CA ASP A 98 30.74 -12.86 -16.07
C ASP A 98 29.43 -13.33 -16.74
N PRO A 99 29.52 -14.24 -17.70
CA PRO A 99 28.35 -14.80 -18.37
C PRO A 99 27.41 -15.56 -17.43
N ASN A 100 27.91 -16.03 -16.28
CA ASN A 100 27.11 -16.78 -15.30
C ASN A 100 26.32 -15.87 -14.36
N TYR A 101 26.56 -14.55 -14.37
CA TYR A 101 25.88 -13.59 -13.50
C TYR A 101 24.35 -13.68 -13.60
N LEU A 102 23.83 -13.74 -14.82
CA LEU A 102 22.38 -13.90 -15.04
C LEU A 102 21.85 -15.25 -14.53
N GLY A 103 22.64 -16.31 -14.68
CA GLY A 103 22.30 -17.64 -14.13
C GLY A 103 22.22 -17.64 -12.61
N ASN A 104 23.14 -16.94 -11.94
CA ASN A 104 23.12 -16.77 -10.49
C ASN A 104 21.87 -15.99 -10.03
N MET A 105 21.51 -14.93 -10.75
CA MET A 105 20.28 -14.18 -10.46
C MET A 105 19.00 -15.00 -10.70
N ALA A 106 19.00 -15.90 -11.70
CA ALA A 106 17.86 -16.77 -11.97
C ALA A 106 17.65 -17.85 -10.88
N MET A 107 18.63 -18.08 -10.00
CA MET A 107 18.49 -18.95 -8.82
C MET A 107 17.78 -18.25 -7.64
N MET A 108 17.58 -16.94 -7.71
CA MET A 108 16.84 -16.17 -6.70
C MET A 108 15.33 -16.43 -6.81
N GLY A 109 14.58 -16.07 -5.77
CA GLY A 109 13.11 -16.09 -5.82
C GLY A 109 12.56 -15.23 -6.96
N GLU A 110 11.38 -15.56 -7.48
CA GLU A 110 10.77 -14.87 -8.62
C GLU A 110 10.61 -13.35 -8.37
N ALA A 111 10.26 -12.95 -7.14
CA ALA A 111 10.13 -11.55 -6.74
C ALA A 111 11.46 -10.81 -6.81
N ASP A 112 12.53 -11.40 -6.26
CA ASP A 112 13.88 -10.83 -6.29
C ASP A 112 14.42 -10.74 -7.71
N MET A 113 14.18 -11.78 -8.51
CA MET A 113 14.56 -11.77 -9.92
C MET A 113 13.87 -10.64 -10.68
N LYS A 114 12.55 -10.43 -10.50
CA LYS A 114 11.81 -9.33 -11.11
C LYS A 114 12.34 -7.97 -10.65
N ALA A 115 12.56 -7.80 -9.36
CA ALA A 115 13.07 -6.56 -8.79
C ALA A 115 14.48 -6.21 -9.31
N LEU A 116 15.41 -7.16 -9.26
CA LEU A 116 16.83 -6.91 -9.53
C LEU A 116 17.18 -6.99 -11.01
N LEU A 117 16.58 -7.94 -11.74
CA LEU A 117 16.91 -8.17 -13.15
C LEU A 117 16.17 -7.21 -14.07
N TYR A 118 14.88 -6.98 -13.80
CA TYR A 118 14.01 -6.14 -14.63
C TYR A 118 13.75 -4.75 -14.04
N GLY A 119 14.17 -4.51 -12.80
CA GLY A 119 13.91 -3.25 -12.10
C GLY A 119 12.42 -3.02 -11.84
N ASP A 120 11.69 -4.09 -11.55
CA ASP A 120 10.25 -4.05 -11.27
C ASP A 120 10.02 -3.47 -9.87
N TRP A 121 9.48 -2.26 -9.82
CA TRP A 121 9.14 -1.56 -8.57
C TRP A 121 7.78 -1.96 -7.99
N ASP A 122 7.07 -2.86 -8.62
CA ASP A 122 5.78 -3.37 -8.14
C ASP A 122 5.90 -4.72 -7.43
N CYS A 123 7.09 -5.35 -7.49
CA CYS A 123 7.37 -6.64 -6.89
C CYS A 123 8.72 -6.62 -6.17
N PHE A 124 8.77 -7.04 -4.90
CA PHE A 124 10.00 -7.18 -4.13
C PHE A 124 9.86 -8.20 -3.00
N SER A 125 10.98 -8.77 -2.56
CA SER A 125 11.02 -9.72 -1.44
C SER A 125 10.64 -9.02 -0.13
N GLY A 126 9.82 -9.70 0.69
CA GLY A 126 9.32 -9.14 1.96
C GLY A 126 8.03 -8.32 1.84
N GLN A 127 7.45 -8.18 0.64
CA GLN A 127 6.13 -7.57 0.45
C GLN A 127 5.05 -8.43 1.13
N VAL A 128 4.20 -7.83 1.96
CA VAL A 128 3.13 -8.56 2.65
C VAL A 128 2.05 -9.02 1.67
N PHE A 129 1.53 -8.12 0.85
CA PHE A 129 0.42 -8.39 -0.07
C PHE A 129 0.92 -8.51 -1.52
N SER A 130 1.62 -9.59 -1.80
CA SER A 130 2.15 -9.89 -3.15
C SER A 130 1.05 -10.17 -4.18
N GLU A 131 -0.18 -10.44 -3.75
CA GLU A 131 -1.36 -10.60 -4.59
C GLU A 131 -1.86 -9.28 -5.18
N TRP A 132 -1.51 -8.15 -4.55
CA TRP A 132 -1.96 -6.83 -5.03
C TRP A 132 -1.54 -6.58 -6.48
N ARG A 133 -2.50 -6.13 -7.29
CA ARG A 133 -2.27 -5.73 -8.68
C ARG A 133 -2.97 -4.40 -8.97
N ASP A 134 -2.22 -3.48 -9.56
CA ASP A 134 -2.71 -2.24 -10.14
C ASP A 134 -2.38 -2.24 -11.63
N ASP A 135 -3.28 -2.83 -12.42
CA ASP A 135 -3.11 -2.96 -13.86
C ASP A 135 -4.16 -2.09 -14.58
N PRO A 136 -3.74 -0.99 -15.26
CA PRO A 136 -4.64 -0.12 -15.98
C PRO A 136 -5.49 -0.81 -17.05
N ASP A 137 -5.02 -1.88 -17.67
CA ASP A 137 -5.76 -2.65 -18.67
C ASP A 137 -6.94 -3.40 -18.03
N GLY A 138 -6.85 -3.70 -16.74
CA GLY A 138 -7.89 -4.33 -15.95
C GLY A 138 -8.95 -3.37 -15.37
N TYR A 139 -8.78 -2.06 -15.45
CA TYR A 139 -9.64 -1.08 -14.75
C TYR A 139 -11.12 -1.12 -15.15
N GLU A 140 -11.41 -1.47 -16.39
CA GLU A 140 -12.81 -1.59 -16.86
C GLU A 140 -13.47 -2.91 -16.46
N THR A 141 -12.70 -3.97 -16.40
CA THR A 141 -13.22 -5.33 -16.23
C THR A 141 -13.10 -5.86 -14.80
N GLY A 142 -12.22 -5.28 -13.99
CA GLY A 142 -11.83 -5.78 -12.67
C GLY A 142 -11.18 -7.16 -12.73
N ARG A 143 -10.63 -7.56 -13.90
CA ARG A 143 -9.91 -8.83 -14.04
C ARG A 143 -8.41 -8.61 -13.90
N TRP A 144 -7.78 -9.41 -13.04
CA TRP A 144 -6.35 -9.36 -12.75
C TRP A 144 -5.86 -7.98 -12.28
N SER A 145 -6.80 -7.11 -11.85
CA SER A 145 -6.52 -5.82 -11.23
C SER A 145 -7.47 -5.58 -10.06
N HIS A 146 -6.93 -5.13 -8.94
CA HIS A 146 -7.71 -4.67 -7.78
C HIS A 146 -8.17 -3.22 -7.94
N VAL A 147 -7.51 -2.47 -8.81
CA VAL A 147 -7.87 -1.10 -9.11
C VAL A 147 -8.84 -1.07 -10.27
N ILE A 148 -9.94 -0.35 -10.10
CA ILE A 148 -11.01 -0.24 -11.10
C ILE A 148 -11.45 1.21 -11.26
N LYS A 149 -12.12 1.51 -12.37
CA LYS A 149 -12.77 2.81 -12.55
C LYS A 149 -13.99 2.94 -11.63
N PRO A 150 -14.26 4.17 -11.12
CA PRO A 150 -15.48 4.43 -10.38
C PRO A 150 -16.74 4.12 -11.18
N PHE A 151 -17.74 3.57 -10.51
CA PHE A 151 -19.08 3.34 -11.05
C PHE A 151 -20.13 3.76 -10.01
N ASP A 152 -21.38 3.92 -10.44
CA ASP A 152 -22.49 4.27 -9.54
C ASP A 152 -22.83 3.12 -8.62
N ILE A 153 -22.74 3.33 -7.31
CA ILE A 153 -23.00 2.31 -6.31
C ILE A 153 -24.52 2.09 -6.17
N PRO A 154 -25.03 0.86 -6.39
CA PRO A 154 -26.45 0.56 -6.22
C PRO A 154 -26.97 0.96 -4.84
N ALA A 155 -28.18 1.51 -4.78
CA ALA A 155 -28.74 2.07 -3.54
C ALA A 155 -28.89 1.03 -2.41
N HIS A 156 -29.09 -0.24 -2.75
CA HIS A 156 -29.27 -1.35 -1.81
C HIS A 156 -27.94 -1.90 -1.26
N TRP A 157 -26.78 -1.54 -1.85
CA TRP A 157 -25.50 -1.96 -1.31
C TRP A 157 -25.22 -1.26 0.01
N ARG A 158 -24.72 -2.02 0.97
CA ARG A 158 -24.33 -1.50 2.26
C ARG A 158 -23.07 -0.66 2.13
N ILE A 159 -23.01 0.49 2.83
CA ILE A 159 -21.80 1.30 2.96
C ILE A 159 -21.26 1.15 4.39
N VAL A 160 -19.98 0.79 4.48
CA VAL A 160 -19.24 0.68 5.74
C VAL A 160 -18.11 1.70 5.72
N ARG A 161 -17.86 2.35 6.83
CA ARG A 161 -16.73 3.25 7.05
C ARG A 161 -15.73 2.60 7.99
N GLY A 162 -14.45 2.57 7.62
CA GLY A 162 -13.33 2.18 8.47
C GLY A 162 -12.61 3.41 9.03
N PHE A 163 -11.98 3.27 10.21
CA PHE A 163 -11.19 4.34 10.80
C PHE A 163 -10.00 3.79 11.61
N ASP A 164 -8.82 4.36 11.34
CA ASP A 164 -7.62 4.26 12.15
C ASP A 164 -7.16 5.66 12.55
N PHE A 165 -6.98 5.89 13.87
CA PHE A 165 -6.66 7.22 14.39
C PHE A 165 -5.16 7.47 14.40
N GLY A 166 -4.75 8.63 13.87
CA GLY A 166 -3.40 9.17 14.00
C GLY A 166 -3.41 10.68 14.22
N PHE A 167 -2.42 11.19 14.95
CA PHE A 167 -2.20 12.62 15.17
C PHE A 167 -0.87 13.07 14.58
N SER A 168 0.25 12.55 15.07
CA SER A 168 1.59 12.76 14.50
C SER A 168 1.87 11.82 13.31
N ARG A 169 1.22 10.67 13.29
CA ARG A 169 1.10 9.76 12.14
C ARG A 169 -0.20 10.07 11.41
N PRO A 170 -0.35 9.69 10.15
CA PRO A 170 -1.60 9.89 9.42
C PRO A 170 -2.77 9.15 10.08
N PHE A 171 -3.94 9.74 10.09
CA PHE A 171 -5.19 8.99 10.28
C PHE A 171 -5.70 8.48 8.95
N SER A 172 -6.47 7.40 8.97
CA SER A 172 -7.13 6.85 7.79
C SER A 172 -8.64 6.71 8.00
N VAL A 173 -9.41 7.19 7.04
CA VAL A 173 -10.84 6.91 6.90
C VAL A 173 -11.09 6.39 5.50
N GLY A 174 -11.69 5.20 5.39
CA GLY A 174 -12.09 4.62 4.13
C GLY A 174 -13.59 4.33 4.09
N TRP A 175 -14.23 4.55 2.94
CA TRP A 175 -15.62 4.15 2.71
C TRP A 175 -15.66 2.99 1.73
N TYR A 176 -16.45 1.98 2.09
CA TYR A 176 -16.53 0.70 1.40
C TYR A 176 -17.97 0.36 1.05
N ALA A 177 -18.23 0.12 -0.22
CA ALA A 177 -19.49 -0.49 -0.66
C ALA A 177 -19.34 -2.00 -0.64
N VAL A 178 -20.41 -2.71 -0.26
CA VAL A 178 -20.43 -4.18 -0.18
C VAL A 178 -21.60 -4.67 -1.00
N ASP A 179 -21.30 -5.53 -1.99
CA ASP A 179 -22.33 -6.15 -2.83
C ASP A 179 -23.00 -7.38 -2.15
N GLU A 180 -23.98 -7.97 -2.82
CA GLU A 180 -24.74 -9.13 -2.31
C GLU A 180 -23.88 -10.40 -2.18
N LYS A 181 -22.74 -10.45 -2.87
CA LYS A 181 -21.77 -11.57 -2.82
C LYS A 181 -20.71 -11.37 -1.75
N GLY A 182 -20.73 -10.23 -1.05
CA GLY A 182 -19.74 -9.88 -0.04
C GLY A 182 -18.41 -9.36 -0.61
N VAL A 183 -18.39 -8.98 -1.89
CA VAL A 183 -17.24 -8.26 -2.47
C VAL A 183 -17.20 -6.85 -1.90
N ILE A 184 -16.04 -6.41 -1.47
CA ILE A 184 -15.81 -5.09 -0.89
C ILE A 184 -15.19 -4.18 -1.96
N TYR A 185 -15.76 -2.98 -2.11
CA TYR A 185 -15.25 -1.92 -3.00
C TYR A 185 -14.87 -0.69 -2.18
N ARG A 186 -13.60 -0.34 -2.12
CA ARG A 186 -13.16 0.95 -1.54
C ARG A 186 -13.51 2.05 -2.52
N ILE A 187 -14.46 2.92 -2.14
CA ILE A 187 -15.06 3.93 -3.04
C ILE A 187 -14.62 5.35 -2.76
N ALA A 188 -14.14 5.63 -1.55
CA ALA A 188 -13.64 6.93 -1.15
C ALA A 188 -12.63 6.79 0.01
N GLU A 189 -11.79 7.81 0.20
CA GLU A 189 -10.83 7.88 1.29
C GLU A 189 -10.64 9.31 1.79
N TYR A 190 -10.34 9.45 3.09
CA TYR A 190 -9.90 10.67 3.73
C TYR A 190 -8.67 10.36 4.58
N TYR A 191 -7.51 10.73 4.07
CA TYR A 191 -6.23 10.36 4.64
C TYR A 191 -5.46 11.58 5.12
N GLY A 192 -5.10 11.58 6.41
CA GLY A 192 -4.51 12.72 7.10
C GLY A 192 -3.00 12.82 6.99
N CYS A 193 -2.43 12.84 5.76
CA CYS A 193 -0.99 12.99 5.55
C CYS A 193 -0.59 14.40 5.09
N THR A 194 0.65 14.82 5.41
CA THR A 194 1.21 16.12 4.98
C THR A 194 1.78 16.11 3.56
N GLY A 195 1.89 14.93 2.93
CA GLY A 195 2.66 14.72 1.70
C GLY A 195 4.07 14.21 1.95
N THR A 196 4.58 14.26 3.19
CA THR A 196 5.74 13.50 3.65
C THR A 196 5.26 12.09 4.05
N PRO A 197 5.96 11.02 3.64
CA PRO A 197 5.56 9.67 4.02
C PRO A 197 5.43 9.52 5.53
N ASN A 198 4.35 8.88 5.97
CA ASN A 198 4.07 8.55 7.38
C ASN A 198 4.03 9.76 8.35
N GLU A 199 3.76 10.98 7.84
CA GLU A 199 3.62 12.19 8.65
C GLU A 199 2.18 12.71 8.64
N GLY A 200 1.56 12.79 9.85
CA GLY A 200 0.19 13.24 10.03
C GLY A 200 0.02 14.76 10.08
N ILE A 201 -1.13 15.24 9.62
CA ILE A 201 -1.48 16.68 9.58
C ILE A 201 -1.82 17.28 10.95
N ARG A 202 -1.79 16.50 12.03
CA ARG A 202 -1.95 16.93 13.44
C ARG A 202 -3.26 17.64 13.73
N ILE A 203 -4.37 17.11 13.25
CA ILE A 203 -5.70 17.60 13.57
C ILE A 203 -6.37 16.75 14.67
N ASN A 204 -7.24 17.37 15.46
CA ASN A 204 -7.89 16.70 16.57
C ASN A 204 -9.11 15.86 16.12
N PRO A 205 -9.65 14.96 16.98
CA PRO A 205 -10.75 14.06 16.60
C PRO A 205 -12.00 14.81 16.10
N LYS A 206 -12.33 15.98 16.66
CA LYS A 206 -13.48 16.79 16.26
C LYS A 206 -13.30 17.35 14.85
N GLN A 207 -12.07 17.74 14.48
CA GLN A 207 -11.76 18.19 13.12
C GLN A 207 -11.83 17.03 12.11
N ILE A 208 -11.39 15.84 12.50
CA ILE A 208 -11.56 14.65 11.66
C ILE A 208 -13.05 14.33 11.47
N ALA A 209 -13.85 14.36 12.56
CA ALA A 209 -15.30 14.13 12.49
C ALA A 209 -16.01 15.15 11.58
N HIS A 210 -15.56 16.42 11.61
CA HIS A 210 -16.06 17.45 10.68
C HIS A 210 -15.78 17.07 9.22
N GLY A 211 -14.54 16.68 8.88
CA GLY A 211 -14.17 16.27 7.54
C GLY A 211 -14.93 15.01 7.07
N ILE A 212 -15.15 14.03 7.95
CA ILE A 212 -15.99 12.86 7.66
C ILE A 212 -17.41 13.30 7.32
N ARG A 213 -18.01 14.16 8.17
CA ARG A 213 -19.36 14.65 7.96
C ARG A 213 -19.50 15.42 6.66
N GLU A 214 -18.55 16.27 6.34
CA GLU A 214 -18.51 17.02 5.08
C GLU A 214 -18.46 16.06 3.88
N MET A 215 -17.58 15.06 3.90
CA MET A 215 -17.51 14.08 2.83
C MET A 215 -18.82 13.28 2.68
N GLU A 216 -19.43 12.84 3.76
CA GLU A 216 -20.68 12.07 3.71
C GLU A 216 -21.87 12.90 3.21
N GLN A 217 -21.81 14.22 3.37
CA GLN A 217 -22.85 15.13 2.88
C GLN A 217 -22.64 15.59 1.43
N THR A 218 -21.39 15.63 0.96
CA THR A 218 -21.04 16.24 -0.34
C THR A 218 -20.61 15.25 -1.40
N HIS A 219 -19.95 14.15 -1.00
CA HIS A 219 -19.41 13.17 -1.95
C HIS A 219 -20.54 12.42 -2.68
N PRO A 220 -20.54 12.37 -4.04
CA PRO A 220 -21.64 11.82 -4.83
C PRO A 220 -22.04 10.39 -4.46
N LEU A 221 -21.09 9.54 -4.09
CA LEU A 221 -21.33 8.13 -3.75
C LEU A 221 -21.78 7.92 -2.29
N LEU A 222 -21.66 8.93 -1.42
CA LEU A 222 -21.93 8.82 0.02
C LEU A 222 -23.18 9.59 0.44
N LYS A 223 -23.49 10.67 -0.29
CA LYS A 223 -24.61 11.57 0.04
C LYS A 223 -25.94 10.82 0.13
N GLY A 224 -26.62 10.98 1.28
CA GLY A 224 -27.92 10.37 1.52
C GLY A 224 -27.88 8.86 1.81
N ARG A 225 -26.69 8.27 1.99
CA ARG A 225 -26.54 6.86 2.33
C ARG A 225 -26.54 6.66 3.85
N THR A 226 -27.06 5.51 4.27
CA THR A 226 -26.85 5.03 5.64
C THR A 226 -25.47 4.37 5.71
N ILE A 227 -24.64 4.87 6.63
CA ILE A 227 -23.24 4.45 6.77
C ILE A 227 -23.00 3.94 8.19
N THR A 228 -22.53 2.70 8.31
CA THR A 228 -22.05 2.14 9.59
C THR A 228 -20.54 2.31 9.69
N GLY A 229 -20.01 2.53 10.88
CA GLY A 229 -18.57 2.77 11.10
C GLY A 229 -17.95 1.70 11.98
N VAL A 230 -16.73 1.25 11.65
CA VAL A 230 -15.88 0.41 12.48
C VAL A 230 -14.52 1.06 12.66
N ALA A 231 -13.96 1.01 13.86
CA ALA A 231 -12.71 1.71 14.17
C ALA A 231 -11.79 0.92 15.07
N ASP A 232 -10.52 1.35 15.13
CA ASP A 232 -9.54 0.85 16.06
C ASP A 232 -10.11 0.83 17.50
N PRO A 233 -9.96 -0.26 18.26
CA PRO A 233 -10.38 -0.34 19.64
C PRO A 233 -9.81 0.74 20.55
N SER A 234 -8.62 1.27 20.28
CA SER A 234 -7.97 2.27 21.12
C SER A 234 -8.73 3.60 21.19
N ILE A 235 -9.54 3.94 20.17
CA ILE A 235 -10.33 5.18 20.18
C ILE A 235 -11.42 5.21 21.28
N PHE A 236 -11.78 4.05 21.84
CA PHE A 236 -12.78 3.92 22.88
C PHE A 236 -12.18 4.00 24.30
N GLU A 237 -10.86 4.12 24.42
CA GLU A 237 -10.19 4.20 25.72
C GLU A 237 -10.45 5.54 26.41
N LYS A 238 -10.85 5.47 27.69
CA LYS A 238 -11.20 6.63 28.52
C LYS A 238 -10.14 6.94 29.59
N SER A 239 -8.86 6.87 29.23
CA SER A 239 -7.77 7.02 30.20
C SER A 239 -7.68 8.40 30.84
N ARG A 240 -8.24 9.45 30.23
CA ARG A 240 -8.16 10.86 30.70
C ARG A 240 -9.43 11.68 30.40
N GLY A 241 -10.62 11.06 30.55
CA GLY A 241 -11.90 11.74 30.33
C GLY A 241 -12.67 11.19 29.12
N GLU A 242 -13.06 12.07 28.19
CA GLU A 242 -13.82 11.71 26.99
C GLU A 242 -12.95 10.93 26.01
N SER A 243 -13.45 9.80 25.51
CA SER A 243 -12.73 9.03 24.48
C SER A 243 -12.72 9.74 23.13
N ILE A 244 -11.86 9.30 22.20
CA ILE A 244 -11.86 9.80 20.81
C ILE A 244 -13.22 9.53 20.16
N ALA A 245 -13.78 8.34 20.36
CA ALA A 245 -15.11 7.97 19.87
C ALA A 245 -16.20 8.90 20.42
N ASP A 246 -16.21 9.16 21.74
CA ASP A 246 -17.19 10.10 22.34
C ASP A 246 -17.09 11.52 21.74
N GLN A 247 -15.85 12.00 21.47
CA GLN A 247 -15.64 13.33 20.84
C GLN A 247 -16.16 13.41 19.42
N MET A 248 -16.12 12.31 18.67
CA MET A 248 -16.59 12.25 17.28
C MET A 248 -18.11 12.04 17.22
N GLU A 249 -18.68 11.32 18.19
CA GLU A 249 -20.13 11.08 18.29
C GLU A 249 -20.90 12.32 18.82
N GLY A 250 -20.22 13.19 19.55
CA GLY A 250 -20.80 14.39 20.12
C GLY A 250 -21.32 15.38 19.08
N PHE A 251 -22.25 16.27 19.55
CA PHE A 251 -22.75 17.40 18.74
C PHE A 251 -21.58 18.27 18.25
N PRO A 252 -21.57 18.74 17.01
CA PRO A 252 -22.61 18.64 15.96
C PRO A 252 -22.37 17.51 14.94
N TYR A 253 -21.40 16.59 15.15
CA TYR A 253 -20.89 15.69 14.12
C TYR A 253 -21.70 14.40 14.02
N PHE A 254 -22.03 13.77 15.15
CA PHE A 254 -22.77 12.50 15.25
C PHE A 254 -22.14 11.36 14.44
N ILE A 255 -20.81 11.24 14.51
CA ILE A 255 -20.05 10.18 13.86
C ILE A 255 -19.86 9.03 14.85
N SER A 256 -20.67 7.98 14.72
CA SER A 256 -20.59 6.78 15.60
C SER A 256 -19.69 5.72 15.01
N TRP A 257 -19.12 4.90 15.89
CA TRP A 257 -18.22 3.81 15.58
C TRP A 257 -18.55 2.57 16.37
N ASP A 258 -18.48 1.41 15.72
CA ASP A 258 -18.41 0.11 16.35
C ASP A 258 -16.94 -0.22 16.62
N LYS A 259 -16.69 -0.98 17.69
CA LYS A 259 -15.35 -1.43 18.04
C LYS A 259 -14.88 -2.53 17.09
N GLY A 260 -13.78 -2.31 16.38
CA GLY A 260 -13.16 -3.27 15.49
C GLY A 260 -12.53 -4.47 16.21
N ASP A 261 -12.42 -5.59 15.51
CA ASP A 261 -11.62 -6.72 15.98
C ASP A 261 -10.13 -6.46 15.66
N ASN A 262 -9.31 -6.39 16.71
CA ASN A 262 -7.88 -6.10 16.59
C ASN A 262 -7.00 -7.36 16.50
N THR A 263 -7.54 -8.52 16.18
CA THR A 263 -6.78 -9.75 15.97
C THR A 263 -5.93 -9.63 14.71
N ARG A 264 -4.67 -9.27 14.84
CA ARG A 264 -3.80 -8.88 13.73
C ARG A 264 -3.62 -10.00 12.70
N LEU A 265 -3.21 -11.19 13.12
CA LEU A 265 -2.95 -12.31 12.21
C LEU A 265 -4.21 -12.74 11.45
N ALA A 266 -5.34 -12.92 12.15
CA ALA A 266 -6.60 -13.26 11.52
C ALA A 266 -7.04 -12.18 10.52
N GLY A 267 -6.91 -10.92 10.90
CA GLY A 267 -7.23 -9.79 10.03
C GLY A 267 -6.33 -9.71 8.79
N LYS A 268 -5.02 -9.94 8.93
CA LYS A 268 -4.08 -10.04 7.81
C LYS A 268 -4.54 -11.13 6.83
N MET A 269 -4.87 -12.31 7.34
CA MET A 269 -5.35 -13.41 6.50
C MET A 269 -6.66 -13.08 5.78
N GLN A 270 -7.58 -12.32 6.42
CA GLN A 270 -8.79 -11.84 5.74
C GLN A 270 -8.47 -10.90 4.57
N VAL A 271 -7.44 -10.07 4.70
CA VAL A 271 -6.99 -9.24 3.58
C VAL A 271 -6.42 -10.09 2.45
N HIS A 272 -5.53 -11.06 2.75
CA HIS A 272 -5.01 -12.01 1.74
C HIS A 272 -6.13 -12.74 0.99
N TYR A 273 -7.12 -13.30 1.71
CA TYR A 273 -8.23 -14.02 1.07
C TYR A 273 -9.05 -13.12 0.14
N ARG A 274 -9.18 -11.84 0.46
CA ARG A 274 -9.91 -10.88 -0.36
C ARG A 274 -9.13 -10.40 -1.58
N LEU A 275 -7.79 -10.36 -1.46
CA LEU A 275 -6.91 -9.99 -2.57
C LEU A 275 -6.63 -11.15 -3.53
N ALA A 276 -6.82 -12.40 -3.10
CA ALA A 276 -6.59 -13.56 -3.96
C ALA A 276 -7.54 -13.56 -5.17
N PHE A 277 -6.96 -13.64 -6.38
CA PHE A 277 -7.73 -13.80 -7.61
C PHE A 277 -8.21 -15.25 -7.77
N ASP A 278 -9.39 -15.41 -8.36
CA ASP A 278 -9.86 -16.70 -8.85
C ASP A 278 -9.34 -17.02 -10.26
N ASP A 279 -9.72 -18.16 -10.81
CA ASP A 279 -9.31 -18.61 -12.15
C ASP A 279 -9.81 -17.69 -13.27
N GLU A 280 -10.83 -16.84 -13.01
CA GLU A 280 -11.35 -15.83 -13.93
C GLU A 280 -10.67 -14.45 -13.74
N GLY A 281 -9.73 -14.34 -12.80
CA GLY A 281 -9.05 -13.09 -12.45
C GLY A 281 -9.92 -12.14 -11.61
N LYS A 282 -10.90 -12.65 -10.85
CA LYS A 282 -11.76 -11.84 -9.96
C LYS A 282 -11.30 -11.98 -8.51
N ALA A 283 -11.33 -10.86 -7.78
CA ALA A 283 -11.04 -10.80 -6.35
C ALA A 283 -12.31 -10.53 -5.51
N MET A 284 -12.17 -10.63 -4.18
CA MET A 284 -13.21 -10.25 -3.22
C MET A 284 -13.01 -8.83 -2.66
N PHE A 285 -12.07 -8.10 -3.24
CA PHE A 285 -11.80 -6.70 -2.94
C PHE A 285 -11.41 -5.93 -4.19
N TYR A 286 -11.94 -4.72 -4.32
CA TYR A 286 -11.57 -3.76 -5.34
C TYR A 286 -11.43 -2.35 -4.75
N CYS A 287 -10.63 -1.52 -5.42
CA CYS A 287 -10.38 -0.15 -5.04
C CYS A 287 -10.60 0.77 -6.24
N PHE A 288 -11.35 1.85 -6.06
CA PHE A 288 -11.50 2.85 -7.10
C PHE A 288 -10.16 3.55 -7.34
N ASN A 289 -9.83 3.81 -8.59
CA ASN A 289 -8.59 4.48 -8.99
C ASN A 289 -8.48 5.93 -8.47
N THR A 290 -9.52 6.44 -7.81
CA THR A 290 -9.54 7.72 -7.08
C THR A 290 -8.94 7.61 -5.69
N CYS A 291 -8.86 6.40 -5.09
CA CYS A 291 -8.30 6.16 -3.76
C CYS A 291 -6.76 6.03 -3.83
N LYS A 292 -6.10 7.15 -4.07
CA LYS A 292 -4.66 7.22 -4.37
C LYS A 292 -3.76 6.78 -3.23
N HIS A 293 -4.17 7.04 -1.99
CA HIS A 293 -3.38 6.68 -0.82
C HIS A 293 -3.42 5.18 -0.57
N PHE A 294 -4.57 4.53 -0.70
CA PHE A 294 -4.68 3.07 -0.62
C PHE A 294 -3.81 2.37 -1.67
N ILE A 295 -3.95 2.80 -2.94
CA ILE A 295 -3.19 2.26 -4.08
C ILE A 295 -1.68 2.40 -3.85
N ARG A 296 -1.27 3.51 -3.24
CA ARG A 296 0.15 3.79 -2.96
C ARG A 296 0.68 2.99 -1.77
N THR A 297 -0.09 2.81 -0.69
CA THR A 297 0.44 2.26 0.57
C THR A 297 0.41 0.74 0.63
N ILE A 298 -0.67 0.10 0.18
CA ILE A 298 -0.84 -1.35 0.29
C ILE A 298 0.32 -2.17 -0.32
N PRO A 299 0.77 -1.90 -1.56
CA PRO A 299 1.86 -2.67 -2.16
C PRO A 299 3.22 -2.45 -1.49
N ASN A 300 3.35 -1.43 -0.65
CA ASN A 300 4.61 -1.08 0.00
C ASN A 300 4.75 -1.62 1.43
N LEU A 301 3.75 -2.36 1.91
CA LEU A 301 3.78 -2.96 3.25
C LEU A 301 4.74 -4.14 3.27
N VAL A 302 5.60 -4.17 4.30
CA VAL A 302 6.61 -5.21 4.53
C VAL A 302 6.31 -5.97 5.81
N TYR A 303 6.86 -7.17 5.93
CA TYR A 303 6.81 -7.94 7.17
C TYR A 303 7.67 -7.31 8.26
N ASP A 304 7.22 -7.39 9.50
CA ASP A 304 7.99 -6.97 10.67
C ASP A 304 9.20 -7.89 10.87
N GLU A 305 10.40 -7.32 11.08
CA GLU A 305 11.65 -8.09 11.23
C GLU A 305 11.66 -8.97 12.48
N THR A 306 10.92 -8.59 13.51
CA THR A 306 10.85 -9.29 14.81
C THR A 306 9.63 -10.19 14.92
N LYS A 307 8.52 -9.77 14.34
CA LYS A 307 7.25 -10.51 14.27
C LYS A 307 6.99 -10.90 12.81
N VAL A 308 7.77 -11.83 12.32
CA VAL A 308 7.81 -12.25 10.91
C VAL A 308 6.45 -12.61 10.27
N GLU A 309 5.43 -12.85 11.09
CA GLU A 309 4.05 -13.10 10.65
C GLU A 309 3.17 -11.85 10.62
N ASP A 310 3.67 -10.69 11.06
CA ASP A 310 2.90 -9.44 11.13
C ASP A 310 3.42 -8.41 10.13
N VAL A 311 2.61 -7.37 9.89
CA VAL A 311 3.00 -6.20 9.09
C VAL A 311 3.85 -5.28 9.97
N ASP A 312 4.93 -4.70 9.40
CA ASP A 312 5.74 -3.70 10.07
C ASP A 312 4.92 -2.42 10.36
N THR A 313 4.76 -2.13 11.66
CA THR A 313 4.01 -0.96 12.15
C THR A 313 4.86 0.31 12.23
N ALA A 314 6.17 0.24 11.96
CA ALA A 314 7.02 1.42 11.84
C ALA A 314 6.79 2.15 10.51
N GLY A 315 6.26 1.43 9.51
CA GLY A 315 5.91 1.93 8.19
C GLY A 315 4.58 2.69 8.15
N GLU A 316 4.06 2.89 6.95
CA GLU A 316 2.79 3.59 6.68
C GLU A 316 1.64 2.58 6.56
N ASP A 317 1.27 1.94 7.69
CA ASP A 317 0.30 0.84 7.77
C ASP A 317 -1.15 1.29 8.08
N HIS A 318 -1.39 2.57 8.33
CA HIS A 318 -2.67 3.11 8.82
C HIS A 318 -3.87 2.79 7.91
N ILE A 319 -3.69 2.83 6.58
CA ILE A 319 -4.75 2.46 5.62
C ILE A 319 -5.02 0.96 5.65
N TYR A 320 -3.99 0.15 5.86
CA TYR A 320 -4.13 -1.29 6.01
C TYR A 320 -4.89 -1.64 7.31
N ASP A 321 -4.52 -1.03 8.43
CA ASP A 321 -5.19 -1.27 9.71
C ASP A 321 -6.67 -0.86 9.66
N GLU A 322 -6.97 0.30 9.08
CA GLU A 322 -8.34 0.74 8.82
C GLU A 322 -9.12 -0.28 7.96
N PHE A 323 -8.54 -0.74 6.84
CA PHE A 323 -9.16 -1.75 5.98
C PHE A 323 -9.31 -3.10 6.67
N ARG A 324 -8.33 -3.50 7.47
CA ARG A 324 -8.35 -4.75 8.24
C ARG A 324 -9.55 -4.79 9.20
N TYR A 325 -9.86 -3.69 9.89
CA TYR A 325 -11.07 -3.64 10.74
C TYR A 325 -12.33 -3.84 9.94
N VAL A 326 -12.44 -3.24 8.76
CA VAL A 326 -13.60 -3.45 7.87
C VAL A 326 -13.67 -4.91 7.39
N ALA A 327 -12.58 -5.49 6.96
CA ALA A 327 -12.53 -6.88 6.49
C ALA A 327 -12.97 -7.87 7.58
N MET A 328 -12.60 -7.60 8.85
CA MET A 328 -12.96 -8.43 10.00
C MET A 328 -14.44 -8.33 10.40
N THR A 329 -15.16 -7.29 9.98
CA THR A 329 -16.65 -7.25 10.18
C THR A 329 -17.39 -8.20 9.27
N MET A 330 -16.74 -8.71 8.24
CA MET A 330 -17.32 -9.57 7.20
C MET A 330 -16.35 -10.67 6.77
N PRO A 331 -15.94 -11.55 7.70
CA PRO A 331 -14.92 -12.55 7.41
C PRO A 331 -15.41 -13.52 6.31
N ILE A 332 -14.49 -13.87 5.42
CA ILE A 332 -14.71 -14.87 4.37
C ILE A 332 -13.84 -16.10 4.63
N THR A 333 -14.33 -17.25 4.16
CA THR A 333 -13.51 -18.47 4.16
C THR A 333 -12.58 -18.48 2.96
N PRO A 334 -11.33 -18.99 3.10
CA PRO A 334 -10.45 -19.15 1.97
C PRO A 334 -11.10 -20.01 0.89
N ARG A 335 -10.89 -19.63 -0.37
CA ARG A 335 -11.33 -20.46 -1.49
C ARG A 335 -10.59 -21.80 -1.44
N LYS A 336 -11.33 -22.90 -1.58
CA LYS A 336 -10.70 -24.20 -1.76
C LYS A 336 -9.99 -24.20 -3.12
N ILE A 337 -8.68 -24.29 -3.12
CA ILE A 337 -7.93 -24.57 -4.33
C ILE A 337 -8.16 -26.05 -4.60
N GLU A 338 -9.02 -26.37 -5.57
CA GLU A 338 -9.08 -27.74 -6.09
C GLU A 338 -7.75 -28.00 -6.77
N PRO A 339 -6.99 -29.02 -6.34
CA PRO A 339 -5.75 -29.36 -7.00
C PRO A 339 -6.06 -29.62 -8.48
N LYS A 340 -5.44 -28.87 -9.39
CA LYS A 340 -5.51 -29.18 -10.83
C LYS A 340 -4.93 -30.58 -10.97
N LEU A 341 -5.79 -31.53 -11.32
CA LEU A 341 -5.33 -32.86 -11.71
C LEU A 341 -4.33 -32.66 -12.86
N PRO A 342 -3.16 -33.31 -12.82
CA PRO A 342 -2.26 -33.32 -13.96
C PRO A 342 -3.03 -33.74 -15.21
N PRO A 343 -2.68 -33.25 -16.41
CA PRO A 343 -3.31 -33.67 -17.66
C PRO A 343 -3.38 -35.20 -17.71
N GLN A 344 -4.51 -35.75 -18.10
CA GLN A 344 -4.72 -37.21 -18.13
C GLN A 344 -3.69 -37.98 -18.99
N ASP A 345 -2.92 -37.26 -19.82
CA ASP A 345 -1.92 -37.81 -20.75
C ASP A 345 -0.46 -37.47 -20.38
N ASP A 346 -0.16 -37.14 -19.11
CA ASP A 346 1.22 -36.92 -18.68
C ASP A 346 1.98 -38.26 -18.65
N PRO A 347 2.99 -38.48 -19.56
CA PRO A 347 3.75 -39.72 -19.62
C PRO A 347 4.58 -40.00 -18.35
N LEU A 348 4.75 -38.96 -17.49
CA LEU A 348 5.47 -39.08 -16.21
C LEU A 348 4.52 -39.25 -15.01
N ASP A 349 3.20 -39.28 -15.22
CA ASP A 349 2.25 -39.59 -14.13
C ASP A 349 2.28 -41.10 -13.83
N LEU A 350 3.07 -41.48 -12.85
CA LEU A 350 3.22 -42.87 -12.36
C LEU A 350 1.89 -43.44 -11.79
N PHE A 351 0.87 -42.62 -11.58
CA PHE A 351 -0.43 -42.95 -11.02
C PHE A 351 -1.54 -42.92 -12.05
N GLN A 352 -1.21 -42.93 -13.34
CA GLN A 352 -2.20 -42.89 -14.43
C GLN A 352 -3.19 -44.07 -14.27
N GLY A 353 -4.48 -43.73 -14.17
CA GLY A 353 -5.53 -44.76 -13.97
C GLY A 353 -5.87 -45.10 -12.52
N MET A 354 -5.16 -44.57 -11.52
CA MET A 354 -5.54 -44.71 -10.10
C MET A 354 -6.62 -43.67 -9.70
N ARG A 355 -7.56 -44.07 -8.85
CA ARG A 355 -8.48 -43.11 -8.23
C ARG A 355 -7.72 -42.21 -7.26
N ILE A 356 -8.22 -40.97 -7.10
CA ILE A 356 -7.58 -39.96 -6.23
C ILE A 356 -7.34 -40.49 -4.80
N THR A 357 -8.26 -41.32 -4.28
CA THR A 357 -8.13 -41.99 -2.98
C THR A 357 -6.93 -42.92 -2.91
N ASP A 358 -6.55 -43.55 -4.03
CA ASP A 358 -5.48 -44.54 -4.08
C ASP A 358 -4.10 -43.87 -4.17
N LYS A 359 -4.02 -42.63 -4.67
CA LYS A 359 -2.78 -41.83 -4.76
C LYS A 359 -2.27 -41.37 -3.40
N TYR A 360 -3.13 -41.18 -2.40
CA TYR A 360 -2.72 -40.72 -1.05
C TYR A 360 -2.44 -41.84 -0.06
N ASP A 361 -2.88 -43.08 -0.33
CA ASP A 361 -2.59 -44.23 0.54
C ASP A 361 -1.15 -44.76 0.36
N PHE A 362 -0.41 -44.33 -0.68
CA PHE A 362 0.98 -44.74 -0.94
C PHE A 362 2.00 -44.04 -0.04
N TYR A 363 1.59 -43.00 0.73
CA TYR A 363 2.45 -42.22 1.63
C TYR A 363 2.13 -42.40 3.13
N ARG A 364 1.39 -43.47 3.48
CA ARG A 364 1.17 -43.88 4.87
C ARG A 364 2.11 -45.00 5.28
#